data_2317e3a6354323a94d7f99cb0202469b
#
_entry.id   2317e3a6354323a94d7f99cb0202469b
#
_cell.length_a   1.000
_cell.length_b   1.000
_cell.length_c   1.000
_cell.angle_alpha   90.00
_cell.angle_beta   90.00
_cell.angle_gamma   90.00
#
_symmetry.space_group_name_H-M   'P 1'
#
loop_
_entity.id
_entity.type
_entity.pdbx_description
1 polymer ?
#
loop_
_entity_poly.entity_id
_entity_poly.type
_entity_poly.pdbx_seq_one_letter_code
_entity_poly.pdbx_strand_id
1 'polypeptide(L)'
;MKRSMMCAGVLLAGLLASSACGSKGAAYPSSLQSNANQSNSPAAGELRYKAPDGWVKEPTSSAMRVAQYKLPKTEGDAEDALLVVYYFGATQGGTAQANIDRWISQMQQSDGSASKDKAKTETSTVNGLKVTSVDVSGTYTAEMAPGSGTMHNDANYRLRAAVIETPKGNYFLKLVGPAKTMGRWEQSVTDFVKSFEFK
;
A
#
# COMPACT_ATOMS: atom_id res chain seq x y z
N MET A 1 10.59 -28.19 -48.95
CA MET A 1 11.96 -28.70 -49.16
C MET A 1 12.58 -28.99 -47.81
N LYS A 2 12.90 -30.26 -47.62
CA LYS A 2 13.52 -30.87 -46.44
C LYS A 2 14.96 -30.39 -46.26
N ARG A 3 15.44 -30.20 -45.03
CA ARG A 3 16.77 -30.67 -44.63
C ARG A 3 16.84 -30.81 -43.12
N SER A 4 16.84 -32.06 -42.74
CA SER A 4 17.27 -32.67 -41.49
C SER A 4 18.80 -32.64 -41.41
N MET A 5 19.38 -32.43 -40.23
CA MET A 5 20.76 -32.82 -39.96
C MET A 5 20.89 -33.19 -38.47
N MET A 6 21.03 -34.52 -38.25
CA MET A 6 21.47 -35.19 -37.02
C MET A 6 23.00 -35.19 -36.96
N CYS A 7 23.58 -35.09 -35.78
CA CYS A 7 24.86 -35.69 -35.34
C CYS A 7 24.81 -35.75 -33.82
N ALA A 8 24.66 -36.90 -33.15
CA ALA A 8 25.69 -37.87 -32.71
C ALA A 8 26.69 -37.20 -31.72
N GLY A 9 26.69 -37.35 -30.45
CA GLY A 9 26.93 -38.54 -29.63
C GLY A 9 28.40 -38.65 -29.21
N VAL A 10 28.78 -38.36 -27.95
CA VAL A 10 29.96 -38.97 -27.32
C VAL A 10 29.67 -39.16 -25.83
N LEU A 11 29.60 -40.41 -25.41
CA LEU A 11 29.70 -40.91 -24.04
C LEU A 11 31.18 -40.94 -23.62
N LEU A 12 31.48 -40.47 -22.45
CA LEU A 12 32.70 -40.84 -21.74
C LEU A 12 32.37 -41.19 -20.30
N ALA A 13 32.51 -42.44 -19.97
CA ALA A 13 32.47 -43.04 -18.65
C ALA A 13 33.86 -42.90 -18.01
N GLY A 14 33.93 -42.52 -16.77
CA GLY A 14 35.16 -42.48 -15.96
C GLY A 14 34.83 -42.84 -14.51
N LEU A 15 35.43 -43.95 -14.09
CA LEU A 15 35.28 -44.71 -12.85
C LEU A 15 35.93 -44.05 -11.64
N LEU A 16 35.24 -44.18 -10.50
CA LEU A 16 35.69 -44.51 -9.12
C LEU A 16 36.97 -43.90 -8.53
N ALA A 17 36.77 -43.19 -7.40
CA ALA A 17 37.62 -43.39 -6.21
C ALA A 17 36.85 -43.07 -4.93
N SER A 18 36.61 -44.09 -4.14
CA SER A 18 36.11 -44.03 -2.77
C SER A 18 37.25 -43.54 -1.84
N SER A 19 37.00 -42.53 -1.03
CA SER A 19 37.79 -42.29 0.18
C SER A 19 36.84 -41.93 1.32
N ALA A 20 36.65 -42.88 2.20
CA ALA A 20 36.04 -42.71 3.51
C ALA A 20 37.04 -41.97 4.41
N CYS A 21 36.61 -40.83 4.95
CA CYS A 21 37.22 -40.26 6.13
C CYS A 21 36.09 -39.79 7.07
N GLY A 22 35.95 -40.53 8.14
CA GLY A 22 35.05 -40.20 9.24
C GLY A 22 35.51 -38.93 9.97
N SER A 23 34.62 -38.05 10.26
CA SER A 23 34.80 -37.05 11.29
C SER A 23 33.48 -36.81 12.04
N LYS A 24 33.63 -37.01 13.30
CA LYS A 24 32.79 -36.86 14.47
C LYS A 24 31.70 -35.81 14.34
N GLY A 25 30.48 -36.23 14.67
CA GLY A 25 29.33 -35.35 14.86
C GLY A 25 29.58 -34.26 15.88
N ALA A 26 29.45 -33.03 15.42
CA ALA A 26 29.18 -31.90 16.29
C ALA A 26 27.66 -31.67 16.25
N ALA A 27 27.02 -31.98 17.36
CA ALA A 27 25.61 -31.64 17.57
C ALA A 27 25.48 -30.11 17.58
N TYR A 28 24.82 -29.55 16.56
CA TYR A 28 24.36 -28.17 16.61
C TYR A 28 23.09 -28.11 17.46
N PRO A 29 23.02 -27.24 18.47
CA PRO A 29 21.81 -27.09 19.23
C PRO A 29 20.72 -26.48 18.34
N SER A 30 19.65 -27.25 18.09
CA SER A 30 18.40 -26.74 17.59
C SER A 30 17.76 -25.84 18.64
N SER A 31 17.98 -24.52 18.54
CA SER A 31 17.21 -23.53 19.29
C SER A 31 17.22 -22.20 18.54
N LEU A 32 16.51 -22.16 17.41
CA LEU A 32 15.96 -20.93 16.88
C LEU A 32 14.45 -21.11 16.71
N GLN A 33 13.77 -21.18 17.87
CA GLN A 33 12.39 -20.79 17.93
C GLN A 33 12.36 -19.30 17.60
N SER A 34 12.00 -19.00 16.37
CA SER A 34 11.65 -17.64 15.95
C SER A 34 10.43 -17.22 16.75
N ASN A 35 10.65 -16.47 17.81
CA ASN A 35 9.61 -15.71 18.47
C ASN A 35 9.09 -14.68 17.47
N ALA A 36 8.09 -15.08 16.69
CA ALA A 36 7.27 -14.17 15.87
C ALA A 36 6.29 -13.44 16.79
N ASN A 37 6.82 -12.72 17.75
CA ASN A 37 6.07 -11.75 18.56
C ASN A 37 6.94 -10.49 18.71
N GLN A 38 7.35 -9.91 17.56
CA GLN A 38 7.85 -8.55 17.57
C GLN A 38 6.63 -7.65 17.78
N SER A 39 6.37 -7.33 19.03
CA SER A 39 5.69 -6.10 19.40
C SER A 39 6.50 -4.98 18.75
N ASN A 40 6.05 -4.48 17.61
CA ASN A 40 6.54 -3.23 17.06
C ASN A 40 6.13 -2.11 18.02
N SER A 41 6.90 -1.93 19.11
CA SER A 41 6.91 -0.66 19.80
C SER A 41 7.51 0.33 18.81
N PRO A 42 6.74 1.32 18.29
CA PRO A 42 7.25 2.24 17.31
C PRO A 42 8.45 2.98 17.90
N ALA A 43 9.53 3.07 17.14
CA ALA A 43 10.66 3.91 17.50
C ALA A 43 10.19 5.36 17.70
N ALA A 44 10.82 6.09 18.65
CA ALA A 44 10.47 7.50 18.90
C ALA A 44 10.53 8.30 17.60
N GLY A 45 9.43 8.96 17.25
CA GLY A 45 9.30 9.75 16.03
C GLY A 45 8.62 9.02 14.86
N GLU A 46 7.69 8.13 15.13
CA GLU A 46 6.80 7.50 14.14
C GLU A 46 5.34 7.95 14.30
N LEU A 47 4.62 7.95 13.18
CA LEU A 47 3.18 8.20 13.19
C LEU A 47 2.47 6.99 13.79
N ARG A 48 1.70 7.23 14.84
CA ARG A 48 0.83 6.25 15.48
C ARG A 48 -0.62 6.52 15.14
N TYR A 49 -1.40 5.47 15.07
CA TYR A 49 -2.84 5.52 14.81
C TYR A 49 -3.52 4.25 15.28
N LYS A 50 -4.83 4.33 15.47
CA LYS A 50 -5.66 3.18 15.84
C LYS A 50 -6.52 2.79 14.64
N ALA A 51 -6.28 1.58 14.08
CA ALA A 51 -7.14 1.04 13.04
C ALA A 51 -8.52 0.71 13.63
N PRO A 52 -9.62 1.13 12.97
CA PRO A 52 -10.97 0.81 13.40
C PRO A 52 -11.28 -0.69 13.30
N ASP A 53 -12.23 -1.14 14.11
CA ASP A 53 -12.74 -2.51 14.04
C ASP A 53 -13.43 -2.76 12.68
N GLY A 54 -13.33 -4.00 12.20
CA GLY A 54 -13.91 -4.43 10.92
C GLY A 54 -13.05 -4.15 9.70
N TRP A 55 -11.96 -3.38 9.84
CA TRP A 55 -10.96 -3.25 8.78
C TRP A 55 -10.02 -4.46 8.76
N VAL A 56 -9.65 -4.92 7.57
CA VAL A 56 -8.76 -6.07 7.40
C VAL A 56 -7.36 -5.58 7.05
N LYS A 57 -6.41 -5.76 7.98
CA LYS A 57 -5.01 -5.42 7.72
C LYS A 57 -4.40 -6.40 6.71
N GLU A 58 -3.69 -5.89 5.71
CA GLU A 58 -3.00 -6.70 4.71
C GLU A 58 -1.48 -6.52 4.80
N PRO A 59 -0.71 -7.52 4.32
CA PRO A 59 0.73 -7.36 4.10
C PRO A 59 1.00 -6.21 3.11
N THR A 60 2.02 -5.41 3.40
CA THR A 60 2.44 -4.34 2.50
C THR A 60 3.32 -4.87 1.38
N SER A 61 3.10 -4.38 0.15
CA SER A 61 3.82 -4.82 -1.04
C SER A 61 5.15 -4.08 -1.30
N SER A 62 5.47 -3.06 -0.49
CA SER A 62 6.72 -2.30 -0.61
C SER A 62 7.10 -1.64 0.72
N ALA A 63 8.38 -1.31 0.89
CA ALA A 63 8.89 -0.61 2.07
C ALA A 63 8.30 0.81 2.25
N MET A 64 7.79 1.42 1.19
CA MET A 64 7.14 2.74 1.24
C MET A 64 5.71 2.69 1.80
N ARG A 65 5.08 1.51 1.84
CA ARG A 65 3.75 1.30 2.43
C ARG A 65 3.93 0.94 3.90
N VAL A 66 3.63 1.87 4.78
CA VAL A 66 3.70 1.67 6.24
C VAL A 66 2.58 0.75 6.72
N ALA A 67 1.40 0.90 6.11
CA ALA A 67 0.25 0.04 6.39
C ALA A 67 -0.70 -0.02 5.20
N GLN A 68 -1.48 -1.11 5.15
CA GLN A 68 -2.51 -1.33 4.16
C GLN A 68 -3.70 -2.02 4.81
N TYR A 69 -4.90 -1.56 4.48
CA TYR A 69 -6.16 -2.11 4.98
C TYR A 69 -7.19 -2.23 3.86
N LYS A 70 -7.92 -3.33 3.86
CA LYS A 70 -9.19 -3.45 3.14
C LYS A 70 -10.33 -3.04 4.06
N LEU A 71 -11.23 -2.24 3.53
CA LEU A 71 -12.50 -1.90 4.14
C LEU A 71 -13.56 -2.74 3.41
N PRO A 72 -14.15 -3.75 4.08
CA PRO A 72 -15.06 -4.70 3.45
C PRO A 72 -16.20 -4.02 2.70
N LYS A 73 -16.46 -4.50 1.50
CA LYS A 73 -17.46 -3.94 0.62
C LYS A 73 -18.89 -4.05 1.17
N THR A 74 -19.72 -3.12 0.76
CA THR A 74 -21.15 -3.18 0.94
C THR A 74 -21.76 -4.08 -0.14
N GLU A 75 -22.84 -4.76 0.18
CA GLU A 75 -23.57 -5.59 -0.78
C GLU A 75 -23.93 -4.79 -2.05
N GLY A 76 -23.67 -5.39 -3.20
CA GLY A 76 -23.85 -4.79 -4.52
C GLY A 76 -22.63 -4.05 -5.07
N ASP A 77 -21.60 -3.78 -4.26
CA ASP A 77 -20.33 -3.25 -4.74
C ASP A 77 -19.40 -4.38 -5.24
N ALA A 78 -18.59 -4.10 -6.26
CA ALA A 78 -17.73 -5.10 -6.90
C ALA A 78 -16.56 -5.53 -5.97
N GLU A 79 -15.98 -4.58 -5.24
CA GLU A 79 -14.78 -4.83 -4.44
C GLU A 79 -14.73 -4.03 -3.14
N ASP A 80 -13.79 -4.38 -2.27
CA ASP A 80 -13.48 -3.67 -1.05
C ASP A 80 -12.86 -2.31 -1.34
N ALA A 81 -13.00 -1.33 -0.43
CA ALA A 81 -12.18 -0.14 -0.52
C ALA A 81 -10.79 -0.41 0.04
N LEU A 82 -9.77 0.20 -0.57
CA LEU A 82 -8.37 0.03 -0.20
C LEU A 82 -7.81 1.30 0.43
N LEU A 83 -7.34 1.21 1.67
CA LEU A 83 -6.61 2.25 2.37
C LEU A 83 -5.13 1.90 2.46
N VAL A 84 -4.28 2.83 2.07
CA VAL A 84 -2.82 2.68 2.19
C VAL A 84 -2.25 3.92 2.89
N VAL A 85 -1.36 3.67 3.84
CA VAL A 85 -0.53 4.70 4.48
C VAL A 85 0.88 4.57 3.93
N TYR A 86 1.43 5.67 3.40
CA TYR A 86 2.77 5.72 2.84
C TYR A 86 3.67 6.63 3.66
N TYR A 87 4.96 6.31 3.65
CA TYR A 87 6.04 7.17 4.11
C TYR A 87 7.25 6.99 3.18
N PHE A 88 7.73 8.08 2.62
CA PHE A 88 8.83 8.06 1.64
C PHE A 88 10.17 8.52 2.24
N GLY A 89 10.19 8.93 3.50
CA GLY A 89 11.35 9.50 4.17
C GLY A 89 11.19 11.00 4.44
N ALA A 90 12.11 11.56 5.19
CA ALA A 90 12.00 12.92 5.76
C ALA A 90 11.88 14.05 4.71
N THR A 91 12.47 13.87 3.54
CA THR A 91 12.54 14.92 2.50
C THR A 91 11.87 14.52 1.19
N GLN A 92 11.15 13.37 1.18
CA GLN A 92 10.58 12.77 -0.03
C GLN A 92 9.05 12.80 -0.01
N GLY A 93 8.43 12.46 -1.15
CA GLY A 93 6.98 12.40 -1.30
C GLY A 93 6.32 13.70 -1.76
N GLY A 94 7.06 14.81 -1.79
CA GLY A 94 6.58 16.11 -2.27
C GLY A 94 5.69 16.87 -1.28
N THR A 95 5.18 18.03 -1.72
CA THR A 95 4.34 18.90 -0.89
C THR A 95 2.91 18.36 -0.74
N ALA A 96 2.20 18.80 0.30
CA ALA A 96 0.79 18.47 0.49
C ALA A 96 -0.03 18.85 -0.75
N GLN A 97 0.12 20.09 -1.24
CA GLN A 97 -0.65 20.57 -2.39
C GLN A 97 -0.41 19.74 -3.66
N ALA A 98 0.85 19.41 -3.99
CA ALA A 98 1.16 18.60 -5.18
C ALA A 98 0.53 17.21 -5.12
N ASN A 99 0.44 16.61 -3.93
CA ASN A 99 -0.22 15.32 -3.75
C ASN A 99 -1.75 15.43 -3.85
N ILE A 100 -2.35 16.46 -3.26
CA ILE A 100 -3.78 16.75 -3.39
C ILE A 100 -4.15 16.93 -4.87
N ASP A 101 -3.43 17.76 -5.62
CA ASP A 101 -3.70 18.00 -7.04
C ASP A 101 -3.57 16.72 -7.87
N ARG A 102 -2.54 15.91 -7.59
CA ARG A 102 -2.34 14.61 -8.24
C ARG A 102 -3.49 13.63 -7.95
N TRP A 103 -3.98 13.56 -6.72
CA TRP A 103 -5.09 12.68 -6.37
C TRP A 103 -6.41 13.12 -7.00
N ILE A 104 -6.67 14.42 -7.05
CA ILE A 104 -7.84 14.97 -7.77
C ILE A 104 -7.79 14.61 -9.26
N SER A 105 -6.61 14.68 -9.90
CA SER A 105 -6.45 14.33 -11.32
C SER A 105 -6.66 12.85 -11.65
N GLN A 106 -6.69 11.97 -10.63
CA GLN A 106 -7.02 10.56 -10.76
C GLN A 106 -8.53 10.28 -10.79
N MET A 107 -9.35 11.31 -10.70
CA MET A 107 -10.81 11.21 -10.75
C MET A 107 -11.33 11.97 -11.98
N GLN A 108 -12.34 11.42 -12.64
CA GLN A 108 -13.06 12.07 -13.74
C GLN A 108 -14.54 12.21 -13.39
N GLN A 109 -15.13 13.32 -13.83
CA GLN A 109 -16.55 13.57 -13.63
C GLN A 109 -17.37 13.08 -14.84
N SER A 110 -18.50 12.47 -14.59
CA SER A 110 -19.39 11.94 -15.65
C SER A 110 -20.00 13.05 -16.51
N ASP A 111 -20.08 14.26 -15.98
CA ASP A 111 -20.58 15.45 -16.70
C ASP A 111 -19.47 16.22 -17.47
N GLY A 112 -18.24 15.70 -17.45
CA GLY A 112 -17.06 16.32 -18.08
C GLY A 112 -16.53 17.55 -17.36
N SER A 113 -17.08 17.92 -16.19
CA SER A 113 -16.57 19.03 -15.38
C SER A 113 -15.21 18.68 -14.76
N ALA A 114 -14.44 19.71 -14.38
CA ALA A 114 -13.17 19.49 -13.70
C ALA A 114 -13.38 18.88 -12.32
N SER A 115 -12.72 17.78 -11.99
CA SER A 115 -12.80 17.14 -10.68
C SER A 115 -12.35 18.06 -9.54
N LYS A 116 -11.51 19.05 -9.84
CA LYS A 116 -11.10 20.08 -8.87
C LYS A 116 -12.28 20.90 -8.34
N ASP A 117 -13.28 21.16 -9.17
CA ASP A 117 -14.47 21.93 -8.77
C ASP A 117 -15.45 21.12 -7.92
N LYS A 118 -15.32 19.80 -7.92
CA LYS A 118 -16.12 18.86 -7.13
C LYS A 118 -15.39 18.38 -5.87
N ALA A 119 -14.08 18.53 -5.83
CA ALA A 119 -13.25 18.08 -4.71
C ALA A 119 -13.43 18.99 -3.49
N LYS A 120 -13.59 18.38 -2.32
CA LYS A 120 -13.57 19.07 -1.03
C LYS A 120 -12.17 18.92 -0.45
N THR A 121 -11.46 20.04 -0.29
CA THR A 121 -10.14 20.08 0.35
C THR A 121 -10.24 20.81 1.65
N GLU A 122 -9.67 20.24 2.71
CA GLU A 122 -9.70 20.79 4.06
C GLU A 122 -8.31 20.70 4.69
N THR A 123 -7.94 21.70 5.48
CA THR A 123 -6.77 21.67 6.36
C THR A 123 -7.20 21.78 7.80
N SER A 124 -6.77 20.84 8.62
CA SER A 124 -7.10 20.78 10.05
C SER A 124 -5.85 20.47 10.88
N THR A 125 -5.99 20.60 12.20
CA THR A 125 -4.95 20.15 13.15
C THR A 125 -5.47 18.97 13.95
N VAL A 126 -4.72 17.87 13.93
CA VAL A 126 -5.03 16.63 14.66
C VAL A 126 -3.88 16.32 15.60
N ASN A 127 -4.11 16.39 16.91
CA ASN A 127 -3.08 16.12 17.94
C ASN A 127 -1.76 16.88 17.68
N GLY A 128 -1.87 18.13 17.24
CA GLY A 128 -0.71 18.99 16.93
C GLY A 128 -0.12 18.79 15.53
N LEU A 129 -0.60 17.82 14.75
CA LEU A 129 -0.17 17.59 13.37
C LEU A 129 -1.06 18.36 12.39
N LYS A 130 -0.47 19.02 11.41
CA LYS A 130 -1.21 19.60 10.30
C LYS A 130 -1.61 18.51 9.33
N VAL A 131 -2.89 18.40 9.03
CA VAL A 131 -3.49 17.41 8.13
C VAL A 131 -4.22 18.16 7.01
N THR A 132 -3.78 17.95 5.76
CA THR A 132 -4.46 18.44 4.57
C THR A 132 -5.12 17.26 3.88
N SER A 133 -6.44 17.29 3.76
CA SER A 133 -7.24 16.20 3.19
C SER A 133 -7.98 16.61 1.93
N VAL A 134 -8.32 15.62 1.11
CA VAL A 134 -9.18 15.76 -0.06
C VAL A 134 -10.21 14.63 -0.08
N ASP A 135 -11.40 14.95 -0.56
CA ASP A 135 -12.51 14.03 -0.77
C ASP A 135 -13.17 14.36 -2.12
N VAL A 136 -13.20 13.38 -3.01
CA VAL A 136 -13.76 13.55 -4.35
C VAL A 136 -14.36 12.24 -4.86
N SER A 137 -15.56 12.31 -5.45
CA SER A 137 -16.24 11.19 -6.09
C SER A 137 -16.19 11.34 -7.61
N GLY A 138 -16.33 10.22 -8.34
CA GLY A 138 -16.32 10.19 -9.80
C GLY A 138 -15.95 8.83 -10.35
N THR A 139 -15.39 8.79 -11.55
CA THR A 139 -14.73 7.62 -12.13
C THR A 139 -13.25 7.64 -11.76
N TYR A 140 -12.76 6.59 -11.14
CA TYR A 140 -11.34 6.45 -10.79
C TYR A 140 -10.55 6.02 -12.02
N THR A 141 -9.50 6.77 -12.36
CA THR A 141 -8.74 6.62 -13.61
C THR A 141 -7.22 6.59 -13.40
N ALA A 142 -6.75 6.31 -12.19
CA ALA A 142 -5.32 6.16 -11.96
C ALA A 142 -4.73 4.96 -12.71
N GLU A 143 -3.43 4.96 -12.92
CA GLU A 143 -2.71 3.80 -13.45
C GLU A 143 -2.79 2.63 -12.47
N MET A 144 -3.11 1.40 -12.97
CA MET A 144 -3.26 0.19 -12.14
C MET A 144 -1.95 -0.18 -11.42
N ALA A 145 -0.83 -0.04 -12.11
CA ALA A 145 0.50 -0.17 -11.55
C ALA A 145 1.43 0.86 -12.20
N PRO A 146 2.37 1.46 -11.46
CA PRO A 146 3.28 2.45 -12.00
C PRO A 146 4.01 1.93 -13.26
N GLY A 147 3.89 2.65 -14.39
CA GLY A 147 4.50 2.31 -15.67
C GLY A 147 3.83 1.19 -16.45
N SER A 148 2.64 0.71 -16.02
CA SER A 148 1.90 -0.35 -16.74
C SER A 148 1.20 0.16 -18.00
N GLY A 149 0.92 1.46 -18.08
CA GLY A 149 0.09 2.07 -19.13
C GLY A 149 -1.37 1.63 -19.10
N THR A 150 -1.75 0.76 -18.16
CA THR A 150 -3.14 0.31 -17.98
C THR A 150 -3.80 1.17 -16.91
N MET A 151 -4.92 1.77 -17.27
CA MET A 151 -5.67 2.68 -16.39
C MET A 151 -6.87 1.98 -15.78
N HIS A 152 -7.18 2.35 -14.54
CA HIS A 152 -8.50 2.13 -13.98
C HIS A 152 -9.57 2.86 -14.79
N ASN A 153 -10.80 2.36 -14.76
CA ASN A 153 -11.98 3.03 -15.30
C ASN A 153 -13.19 2.65 -14.43
N ASP A 154 -13.07 2.93 -13.14
CA ASP A 154 -14.00 2.43 -12.12
C ASP A 154 -15.02 3.52 -11.79
N ALA A 155 -16.20 3.43 -12.39
CA ALA A 155 -17.29 4.39 -12.17
C ALA A 155 -17.87 4.27 -10.76
N ASN A 156 -18.44 5.37 -10.25
CA ASN A 156 -19.05 5.45 -8.91
C ASN A 156 -18.06 5.17 -7.78
N TYR A 157 -16.82 5.61 -7.94
CA TYR A 157 -15.78 5.55 -6.92
C TYR A 157 -15.70 6.85 -6.14
N ARG A 158 -15.09 6.76 -4.97
CA ARG A 158 -14.72 7.91 -4.12
C ARG A 158 -13.25 7.76 -3.74
N LEU A 159 -12.53 8.86 -3.76
CA LEU A 159 -11.18 8.97 -3.27
C LEU A 159 -11.19 9.89 -2.06
N ARG A 160 -10.67 9.42 -0.93
CA ARG A 160 -10.33 10.22 0.25
C ARG A 160 -8.85 10.07 0.53
N ALA A 161 -8.15 11.18 0.62
CA ALA A 161 -6.73 11.14 0.89
C ALA A 161 -6.33 12.27 1.83
N ALA A 162 -5.18 12.10 2.51
CA ALA A 162 -4.66 13.12 3.41
C ALA A 162 -3.14 13.11 3.41
N VAL A 163 -2.56 14.28 3.59
CA VAL A 163 -1.16 14.47 3.93
C VAL A 163 -1.06 14.87 5.39
N ILE A 164 -0.31 14.12 6.16
CA ILE A 164 -0.05 14.34 7.58
C ILE A 164 1.38 14.86 7.70
N GLU A 165 1.52 16.14 8.02
CA GLU A 165 2.82 16.78 8.16
C GLU A 165 3.40 16.49 9.56
N THR A 166 4.58 15.84 9.60
CA THR A 166 5.27 15.52 10.86
C THR A 166 6.67 16.12 10.90
N PRO A 167 7.30 16.24 12.07
CA PRO A 167 8.68 16.73 12.18
C PRO A 167 9.72 15.89 11.43
N LYS A 168 9.41 14.64 11.10
CA LYS A 168 10.29 13.73 10.35
C LYS A 168 9.85 13.49 8.92
N GLY A 169 9.00 14.34 8.36
CA GLY A 169 8.50 14.24 6.99
C GLY A 169 7.03 13.88 6.92
N ASN A 170 6.50 13.87 5.71
CA ASN A 170 5.07 13.69 5.46
C ASN A 170 4.68 12.22 5.39
N TYR A 171 3.58 11.87 6.04
CA TYR A 171 2.85 10.65 5.76
C TYR A 171 1.70 10.93 4.82
N PHE A 172 1.39 9.94 3.98
CA PHE A 172 0.37 10.08 2.94
C PHE A 172 -0.64 8.95 3.11
N LEU A 173 -1.88 9.30 3.35
CA LEU A 173 -3.00 8.37 3.40
C LEU A 173 -3.76 8.46 2.10
N LYS A 174 -4.04 7.32 1.46
CA LYS A 174 -4.91 7.24 0.29
C LYS A 174 -5.90 6.10 0.47
N LEU A 175 -7.17 6.42 0.39
CA LEU A 175 -8.29 5.49 0.42
C LEU A 175 -9.09 5.65 -0.85
N VAL A 176 -9.30 4.55 -1.58
CA VAL A 176 -10.06 4.51 -2.83
C VAL A 176 -10.97 3.29 -2.82
N GLY A 177 -12.17 3.42 -3.35
CA GLY A 177 -13.10 2.32 -3.52
C GLY A 177 -14.49 2.77 -3.96
N PRO A 178 -15.43 1.82 -4.10
CA PRO A 178 -16.82 2.11 -4.43
C PRO A 178 -17.45 3.11 -3.46
N ALA A 179 -18.14 4.11 -3.99
CA ALA A 179 -18.67 5.22 -3.19
C ALA A 179 -19.64 4.77 -2.08
N LYS A 180 -20.42 3.71 -2.32
CA LYS A 180 -21.35 3.14 -1.34
C LYS A 180 -20.59 2.48 -0.18
N THR A 181 -19.56 1.68 -0.47
CA THR A 181 -18.65 1.10 0.54
C THR A 181 -17.96 2.20 1.34
N MET A 182 -17.45 3.23 0.68
CA MET A 182 -16.82 4.38 1.34
C MET A 182 -17.77 5.13 2.27
N GLY A 183 -19.05 5.25 1.87
CA GLY A 183 -20.12 5.85 2.71
C GLY A 183 -20.36 5.06 4.00
N ARG A 184 -20.40 3.72 3.93
CA ARG A 184 -20.53 2.85 5.09
C ARG A 184 -19.41 3.09 6.11
N TRP A 185 -18.19 3.29 5.65
CA TRP A 185 -17.01 3.44 6.50
C TRP A 185 -16.63 4.89 6.81
N GLU A 186 -17.45 5.85 6.44
CA GLU A 186 -17.12 7.29 6.53
C GLU A 186 -16.72 7.74 7.95
N GLN A 187 -17.51 7.32 8.97
CA GLN A 187 -17.21 7.67 10.35
C GLN A 187 -15.91 7.04 10.82
N SER A 188 -15.69 5.76 10.54
CA SER A 188 -14.48 5.05 10.97
C SER A 188 -13.21 5.60 10.29
N VAL A 189 -13.30 6.06 9.04
CA VAL A 189 -12.20 6.75 8.35
C VAL A 189 -11.89 8.09 9.02
N THR A 190 -12.92 8.82 9.42
CA THR A 190 -12.77 10.08 10.16
C THR A 190 -12.11 9.86 11.52
N ASP A 191 -12.53 8.83 12.25
CA ASP A 191 -11.98 8.48 13.56
C ASP A 191 -10.53 7.96 13.44
N PHE A 192 -10.22 7.24 12.36
CA PHE A 192 -8.87 6.83 12.04
C PHE A 192 -7.94 8.03 11.87
N VAL A 193 -8.34 9.03 11.08
CA VAL A 193 -7.56 10.26 10.89
C VAL A 193 -7.39 11.02 12.21
N LYS A 194 -8.46 11.11 13.02
CA LYS A 194 -8.40 11.77 14.35
C LYS A 194 -7.49 11.05 15.34
N SER A 195 -7.17 9.78 15.11
CA SER A 195 -6.29 8.99 15.99
C SER A 195 -4.81 9.20 15.71
N PHE A 196 -4.43 9.98 14.71
CA PHE A 196 -3.04 10.21 14.36
C PHE A 196 -2.29 10.95 15.48
N GLU A 197 -1.18 10.40 15.91
CA GLU A 197 -0.24 10.98 16.87
C GLU A 197 1.19 10.76 16.36
N PHE A 198 2.07 11.71 16.65
CA PHE A 198 3.49 11.57 16.37
C PHE A 198 4.26 11.53 17.70
N LYS A 199 4.98 10.44 17.96
CA LYS A 199 5.75 10.23 19.21
C LYS A 199 7.17 9.76 18.90
#